data_a20eec80c4d2728f3ad14d5715ff2923
#
_entry.id   a20eec80c4d2728f3ad14d5715ff2923
#
_cell.length_a   1.000
_cell.length_b   1.000
_cell.length_c   1.000
_cell.angle_alpha   90.00
_cell.angle_beta   90.00
_cell.angle_gamma   90.00
#
_symmetry.space_group_name_H-M   'P 1'
#
loop_
_entity.id
_entity.type
_entity.pdbx_description
1 polymer ?
#
loop_
_entity_poly.entity_id
_entity_poly.type
_entity_poly.pdbx_seq_one_letter_code
_entity_poly.pdbx_strand_id
1 'polypeptide(L)'
;MKLTEDPHRRLNALTNEWVLVSPHRATRPWQGEVAPVPTAAEPAYDPSCYLCPGNARAGGIRNPQYSSTFVFENDFAALKPQVQRERLDVEDKGLLVAESEPGICRVICFSPRHDLTLATMPLDEIELVVHTWVAQFRELGSLDSINHVQIFENRGAMMGASNPHPHCQIWATASIPEEPSKELVVQRVYRKAHDRCLLCDYVDLERRERVRVVCENDGFVALVPFWAVWPFEILVCSRRHLGNMTELGAEEIRSLSDILHRVTSTYNRVFGVPFPYSMGFHQSPTDNVDHPEWHFHAHFYPPLLRSATIRKFMVGFEMLGTPQRDITPEIAAERLREHAGSKR
;
A
#
# COMPACT_ATOMS: atom_id res chain seq x y z
N MET A 1 -12.12 -27.33 13.97
CA MET A 1 -10.87 -26.78 13.42
C MET A 1 -10.42 -25.65 14.33
N LYS A 2 -9.19 -25.72 14.82
CA LYS A 2 -8.59 -24.66 15.63
C LYS A 2 -7.71 -23.77 14.74
N LEU A 3 -8.16 -22.56 14.45
CA LEU A 3 -7.48 -21.63 13.53
C LEU A 3 -6.07 -21.23 13.97
N THR A 4 -5.73 -21.40 15.26
CA THR A 4 -4.42 -21.09 15.83
C THR A 4 -3.44 -22.26 15.80
N GLU A 5 -3.90 -23.48 15.51
CA GLU A 5 -3.09 -24.71 15.60
C GLU A 5 -3.09 -25.51 14.28
N ASP A 6 -4.28 -25.68 13.68
CA ASP A 6 -4.45 -26.54 12.51
C ASP A 6 -4.10 -25.83 11.19
N PRO A 7 -3.45 -26.50 10.23
CA PRO A 7 -3.33 -25.98 8.88
C PRO A 7 -4.71 -25.80 8.25
N HIS A 8 -4.95 -24.63 7.65
CA HIS A 8 -6.23 -24.31 7.02
C HIS A 8 -6.06 -23.30 5.90
N ARG A 9 -7.11 -23.11 5.11
CA ARG A 9 -7.14 -22.06 4.09
C ARG A 9 -8.12 -20.97 4.49
N ARG A 10 -7.78 -19.72 4.17
CA ARG A 10 -8.65 -18.55 4.32
C ARG A 10 -8.92 -17.93 2.96
N LEU A 11 -10.19 -17.62 2.70
CA LEU A 11 -10.59 -16.94 1.49
C LEU A 11 -10.27 -15.46 1.63
N ASN A 12 -9.56 -14.90 0.64
CA ASN A 12 -9.44 -13.46 0.45
C ASN A 12 -10.76 -12.94 -0.11
N ALA A 13 -11.51 -12.22 0.72
CA ALA A 13 -12.82 -11.71 0.33
C ALA A 13 -12.76 -10.61 -0.74
N LEU A 14 -11.59 -9.97 -0.97
CA LEU A 14 -11.42 -8.95 -2.01
C LEU A 14 -11.11 -9.54 -3.39
N THR A 15 -10.38 -10.67 -3.46
CA THR A 15 -9.91 -11.23 -4.73
C THR A 15 -10.49 -12.61 -5.04
N ASN A 16 -11.24 -13.21 -4.09
CA ASN A 16 -11.75 -14.58 -4.17
C ASN A 16 -10.63 -15.64 -4.28
N GLU A 17 -9.45 -15.35 -3.79
CA GLU A 17 -8.29 -16.26 -3.78
C GLU A 17 -8.08 -16.87 -2.39
N TRP A 18 -7.44 -18.03 -2.34
CA TRP A 18 -7.19 -18.74 -1.09
C TRP A 18 -5.76 -18.53 -0.59
N VAL A 19 -5.62 -18.37 0.72
CA VAL A 19 -4.33 -18.29 1.43
C VAL A 19 -4.21 -19.49 2.35
N LEU A 20 -3.12 -20.23 2.25
CA LEU A 20 -2.79 -21.32 3.18
C LEU A 20 -2.18 -20.74 4.46
N VAL A 21 -2.75 -21.08 5.61
CA VAL A 21 -2.24 -20.70 6.94
C VAL A 21 -1.75 -21.94 7.66
N SER A 22 -0.49 -21.95 8.09
CA SER A 22 0.18 -23.09 8.73
C SER A 22 0.78 -22.68 10.08
N PRO A 23 -0.05 -22.49 11.13
CA PRO A 23 0.38 -21.90 12.42
C PRO A 23 1.53 -22.65 13.08
N HIS A 24 1.53 -23.99 13.01
CA HIS A 24 2.56 -24.86 13.61
C HIS A 24 3.96 -24.60 13.03
N ARG A 25 4.09 -23.99 11.85
CA ARG A 25 5.40 -23.63 11.25
C ARG A 25 6.02 -22.37 11.86
N ALA A 26 5.28 -21.61 12.64
CA ALA A 26 5.79 -20.38 13.26
C ALA A 26 6.98 -20.66 14.20
N THR A 27 7.10 -21.88 14.75
CA THR A 27 8.18 -22.32 15.61
C THR A 27 9.38 -22.92 14.88
N ARG A 28 9.34 -23.03 13.52
CA ARG A 28 10.42 -23.60 12.73
C ARG A 28 11.70 -22.78 12.92
N PRO A 29 12.86 -23.41 13.25
CA PRO A 29 14.14 -22.72 13.32
C PRO A 29 14.49 -22.06 11.98
N TRP A 30 14.96 -20.82 12.03
CA TRP A 30 15.45 -20.12 10.84
C TRP A 30 16.94 -20.41 10.64
N GLN A 31 17.30 -20.92 9.45
CA GLN A 31 18.66 -21.20 9.02
C GLN A 31 19.00 -20.53 7.68
N GLY A 32 18.15 -19.62 7.20
CA GLY A 32 18.34 -18.92 5.94
C GLY A 32 19.05 -17.57 6.11
N GLU A 33 19.01 -16.78 5.06
CA GLU A 33 19.62 -15.44 5.01
C GLU A 33 19.11 -14.53 6.13
N VAL A 34 20.06 -13.78 6.72
CA VAL A 34 19.80 -12.74 7.74
C VAL A 34 20.29 -11.41 7.16
N ALA A 35 19.38 -10.50 6.89
CA ALA A 35 19.73 -9.19 6.35
C ALA A 35 20.37 -8.29 7.44
N PRO A 36 21.31 -7.40 7.09
CA PRO A 36 21.86 -6.45 8.05
C PRO A 36 20.79 -5.47 8.53
N VAL A 37 20.86 -5.08 9.80
CA VAL A 37 20.04 -4.00 10.35
C VAL A 37 20.63 -2.66 9.92
N PRO A 38 19.84 -1.75 9.33
CA PRO A 38 20.31 -0.39 9.07
C PRO A 38 20.68 0.30 10.38
N THR A 39 21.93 0.76 10.52
CA THR A 39 22.45 1.33 11.77
C THR A 39 22.71 2.83 11.70
N ALA A 40 22.76 3.42 10.54
CA ALA A 40 23.02 4.85 10.38
C ALA A 40 21.71 5.66 10.35
N ALA A 41 21.67 6.76 11.10
CA ALA A 41 20.62 7.76 10.93
C ALA A 41 20.85 8.52 9.62
N GLU A 42 19.80 8.71 8.85
CA GLU A 42 19.88 9.52 7.64
C GLU A 42 20.11 11.00 8.02
N PRO A 43 20.88 11.76 7.23
CA PRO A 43 21.06 13.19 7.45
C PRO A 43 19.78 13.96 7.08
N ALA A 44 19.58 15.13 7.68
CA ALA A 44 18.44 16.00 7.34
C ALA A 44 18.44 16.47 5.87
N TYR A 45 19.63 16.52 5.26
CA TYR A 45 19.87 16.84 3.86
C TYR A 45 21.09 16.07 3.36
N ASP A 46 20.96 15.43 2.21
CA ASP A 46 22.05 14.72 1.54
C ASP A 46 22.37 15.41 0.21
N PRO A 47 23.58 15.98 0.03
CA PRO A 47 23.98 16.64 -1.22
C PRO A 47 24.08 15.68 -2.41
N SER A 48 24.16 14.38 -2.17
CA SER A 48 24.19 13.35 -3.23
C SER A 48 22.79 12.82 -3.60
N CYS A 49 21.76 13.11 -2.80
CA CYS A 49 20.40 12.66 -3.03
C CYS A 49 19.72 13.47 -4.14
N TYR A 50 19.36 12.82 -5.23
CA TYR A 50 18.67 13.46 -6.37
C TYR A 50 17.26 13.95 -6.05
N LEU A 51 16.69 13.62 -4.88
CA LEU A 51 15.37 14.10 -4.44
C LEU A 51 15.45 15.31 -3.51
N CYS A 52 16.57 15.56 -2.84
CA CYS A 52 16.71 16.72 -1.96
C CYS A 52 16.54 18.07 -2.71
N PRO A 53 16.03 19.11 -2.02
CA PRO A 53 15.86 20.44 -2.60
C PRO A 53 17.15 20.98 -3.23
N GLY A 54 17.06 21.58 -4.42
CA GLY A 54 18.19 22.19 -5.13
C GLY A 54 19.16 21.23 -5.79
N ASN A 55 19.08 19.92 -5.55
CA ASN A 55 19.96 18.93 -6.15
C ASN A 55 19.57 18.62 -7.60
N ALA A 56 20.53 18.10 -8.36
CA ALA A 56 20.31 17.72 -9.74
C ALA A 56 19.70 16.31 -9.83
N ARG A 57 18.67 16.15 -10.67
CA ARG A 57 18.09 14.89 -11.11
C ARG A 57 18.70 14.43 -12.43
N ALA A 58 18.19 13.32 -12.97
CA ALA A 58 18.58 12.84 -14.29
C ALA A 58 18.42 13.94 -15.36
N GLY A 59 19.28 13.91 -16.40
CA GLY A 59 19.25 14.93 -17.43
C GLY A 59 19.73 16.33 -17.02
N GLY A 60 20.27 16.49 -15.82
CA GLY A 60 20.77 17.78 -15.32
C GLY A 60 19.68 18.74 -14.83
N ILE A 61 18.43 18.31 -14.75
CA ILE A 61 17.31 19.10 -14.20
C ILE A 61 17.55 19.28 -12.69
N ARG A 62 17.42 20.52 -12.20
CA ARG A 62 17.54 20.82 -10.77
C ARG A 62 16.17 20.91 -10.10
N ASN A 63 16.04 20.26 -8.94
CA ASN A 63 14.88 20.47 -8.10
C ASN A 63 14.80 21.95 -7.65
N PRO A 64 13.59 22.51 -7.50
CA PRO A 64 13.43 23.78 -6.81
C PRO A 64 13.88 23.67 -5.34
N GLN A 65 14.05 24.81 -4.69
CA GLN A 65 14.22 24.87 -3.21
C GLN A 65 12.82 24.73 -2.58
N TYR A 66 12.24 23.51 -2.66
CA TYR A 66 10.93 23.26 -2.09
C TYR A 66 10.99 23.19 -0.56
N SER A 67 9.96 23.69 0.09
CA SER A 67 9.83 23.76 1.55
C SER A 67 8.70 22.88 2.12
N SER A 68 8.01 22.16 1.25
CA SER A 68 6.89 21.25 1.58
C SER A 68 6.94 20.06 0.64
N THR A 69 5.79 19.53 0.21
CA THR A 69 5.72 18.48 -0.82
C THR A 69 6.23 18.97 -2.17
N PHE A 70 6.83 18.09 -2.95
CA PHE A 70 7.30 18.40 -4.30
C PHE A 70 6.89 17.28 -5.28
N VAL A 71 6.21 17.64 -6.36
CA VAL A 71 5.71 16.72 -7.38
C VAL A 71 6.46 16.96 -8.69
N PHE A 72 6.88 15.88 -9.35
CA PHE A 72 7.48 15.95 -10.68
C PHE A 72 7.20 14.68 -11.49
N GLU A 73 7.29 14.77 -12.81
CA GLU A 73 7.24 13.60 -13.68
C GLU A 73 8.47 12.71 -13.47
N ASN A 74 8.27 11.39 -13.34
CA ASN A 74 9.36 10.45 -13.09
C ASN A 74 10.37 10.48 -14.26
N ASP A 75 11.62 10.78 -13.97
CA ASP A 75 12.70 10.84 -14.98
C ASP A 75 12.91 9.49 -15.71
N PHE A 76 12.52 8.39 -15.08
CA PHE A 76 12.56 7.03 -15.62
C PHE A 76 11.18 6.40 -15.61
N ALA A 77 10.21 7.09 -16.19
CA ALA A 77 8.82 6.66 -16.23
C ALA A 77 8.67 5.31 -16.94
N ALA A 78 7.96 4.38 -16.31
CA ALA A 78 7.59 3.10 -16.92
C ALA A 78 6.50 3.25 -17.99
N LEU A 79 5.68 4.28 -17.88
CA LEU A 79 4.59 4.61 -18.80
C LEU A 79 4.90 5.91 -19.54
N LYS A 80 4.36 6.05 -20.76
CA LYS A 80 4.53 7.25 -21.59
C LYS A 80 3.17 7.71 -22.12
N PRO A 81 2.80 8.99 -21.95
CA PRO A 81 1.48 9.47 -22.36
C PRO A 81 1.30 9.53 -23.89
N GLN A 82 2.40 9.57 -24.67
CA GLN A 82 2.37 9.70 -26.13
C GLN A 82 2.19 8.36 -26.87
N VAL A 83 2.12 7.23 -26.14
CA VAL A 83 1.92 5.91 -26.75
C VAL A 83 0.49 5.81 -27.29
N GLN A 84 0.35 5.50 -28.59
CA GLN A 84 -0.95 5.25 -29.19
C GLN A 84 -1.52 3.92 -28.72
N ARG A 85 -2.82 3.84 -28.53
CA ARG A 85 -3.50 2.59 -28.15
C ARG A 85 -3.51 1.65 -29.35
N GLU A 86 -2.81 0.54 -29.21
CA GLU A 86 -2.72 -0.53 -30.21
C GLU A 86 -2.88 -1.88 -29.52
N ARG A 87 -3.44 -2.84 -30.25
CA ARG A 87 -3.55 -4.24 -29.82
C ARG A 87 -2.96 -5.13 -30.89
N LEU A 88 -2.07 -6.01 -30.49
CA LEU A 88 -1.55 -7.12 -31.27
C LEU A 88 -2.20 -8.42 -30.78
N ASP A 89 -2.78 -9.18 -31.69
CA ASP A 89 -3.17 -10.59 -31.45
C ASP A 89 -2.70 -11.40 -32.65
N VAL A 90 -1.64 -12.18 -32.46
CA VAL A 90 -1.05 -12.95 -33.55
C VAL A 90 -1.97 -14.09 -33.95
N GLU A 91 -2.41 -14.10 -35.21
CA GLU A 91 -3.35 -15.06 -35.77
C GLU A 91 -4.74 -15.05 -35.13
N ASP A 92 -5.13 -14.02 -34.41
CA ASP A 92 -6.44 -13.84 -33.74
C ASP A 92 -6.85 -15.04 -32.84
N LYS A 93 -5.85 -15.68 -32.21
CA LYS A 93 -6.05 -16.86 -31.36
C LYS A 93 -6.04 -16.57 -29.86
N GLY A 94 -5.74 -15.33 -29.46
CA GLY A 94 -5.61 -14.96 -28.05
C GLY A 94 -4.41 -15.59 -27.32
N LEU A 95 -3.42 -16.11 -28.06
CA LEU A 95 -2.24 -16.77 -27.48
C LEU A 95 -1.03 -15.83 -27.36
N LEU A 96 -0.88 -14.94 -28.31
CA LEU A 96 0.19 -13.94 -28.35
C LEU A 96 -0.45 -12.56 -28.47
N VAL A 97 -0.94 -12.07 -27.34
CA VAL A 97 -1.64 -10.79 -27.23
C VAL A 97 -0.76 -9.78 -26.51
N ALA A 98 -0.66 -8.59 -27.06
CA ALA A 98 -0.04 -7.44 -26.42
C ALA A 98 -0.92 -6.21 -26.66
N GLU A 99 -1.04 -5.37 -25.64
CA GLU A 99 -1.71 -4.09 -25.71
C GLU A 99 -0.75 -2.99 -25.28
N SER A 100 -0.80 -1.85 -25.96
CA SER A 100 -0.05 -0.69 -25.52
C SER A 100 -0.68 -0.09 -24.26
N GLU A 101 0.16 0.31 -23.30
CA GLU A 101 -0.26 0.91 -22.03
C GLU A 101 0.25 2.36 -21.92
N PRO A 102 -0.47 3.34 -22.48
CA PRO A 102 -0.15 4.74 -22.26
C PRO A 102 -0.46 5.14 -20.82
N GLY A 103 0.31 6.10 -20.29
CA GLY A 103 0.09 6.55 -18.92
C GLY A 103 1.10 7.59 -18.47
N ILE A 104 0.95 8.02 -17.22
CA ILE A 104 1.75 9.07 -16.60
C ILE A 104 2.33 8.54 -15.29
N CYS A 105 3.65 8.73 -15.09
CA CYS A 105 4.31 8.40 -13.84
C CYS A 105 4.80 9.68 -13.17
N ARG A 106 4.45 9.88 -11.90
CA ARG A 106 4.93 11.00 -11.08
C ARG A 106 5.62 10.50 -9.81
N VAL A 107 6.51 11.33 -9.28
CA VAL A 107 7.12 11.17 -7.96
C VAL A 107 6.65 12.32 -7.08
N ILE A 108 6.32 12.02 -5.83
CA ILE A 108 6.00 13.02 -4.80
C ILE A 108 7.01 12.87 -3.66
N CYS A 109 7.85 13.87 -3.46
CA CYS A 109 8.63 14.01 -2.23
C CYS A 109 7.69 14.53 -1.13
N PHE A 110 7.73 13.91 0.05
CA PHE A 110 6.83 14.25 1.16
C PHE A 110 7.29 15.47 1.94
N SER A 111 8.59 15.66 2.03
CA SER A 111 9.24 16.72 2.83
C SER A 111 10.57 17.11 2.19
N PRO A 112 11.07 18.34 2.39
CA PRO A 112 12.44 18.72 2.04
C PRO A 112 13.49 17.98 2.88
N ARG A 113 13.10 17.42 4.03
CA ARG A 113 13.93 16.68 4.97
C ARG A 113 14.14 15.24 4.49
N HIS A 114 15.41 14.87 4.31
CA HIS A 114 15.83 13.55 3.84
C HIS A 114 15.62 12.43 4.88
N ASP A 115 15.70 12.78 6.16
CA ASP A 115 15.66 11.87 7.30
C ASP A 115 14.25 11.54 7.82
N LEU A 116 13.22 12.24 7.32
CA LEU A 116 11.84 12.04 7.77
C LEU A 116 11.16 10.87 7.07
N THR A 117 10.03 10.45 7.64
CA THR A 117 9.18 9.37 7.11
C THR A 117 7.77 9.56 7.66
N LEU A 118 6.76 8.92 7.11
CA LEU A 118 5.41 8.96 7.66
C LEU A 118 5.34 8.58 9.15
N ALA A 119 6.31 7.77 9.64
CA ALA A 119 6.39 7.40 11.06
C ALA A 119 6.99 8.49 11.97
N THR A 120 7.68 9.50 11.41
CA THR A 120 8.43 10.50 12.16
C THR A 120 8.07 11.93 11.79
N MET A 121 7.32 12.15 10.72
CA MET A 121 6.80 13.46 10.32
C MET A 121 5.76 13.98 11.31
N PRO A 122 5.70 15.30 11.56
CA PRO A 122 4.57 15.95 12.21
C PRO A 122 3.24 15.67 11.45
N LEU A 123 2.12 15.60 12.18
CA LEU A 123 0.82 15.29 11.55
C LEU A 123 0.38 16.32 10.51
N ASP A 124 0.65 17.60 10.75
CA ASP A 124 0.35 18.68 9.80
C ASP A 124 1.15 18.56 8.50
N GLU A 125 2.38 18.08 8.54
CA GLU A 125 3.16 17.77 7.34
C GLU A 125 2.57 16.54 6.59
N ILE A 126 2.09 15.52 7.30
CA ILE A 126 1.42 14.37 6.69
C ILE A 126 0.08 14.82 6.05
N GLU A 127 -0.67 15.73 6.69
CA GLU A 127 -1.87 16.31 6.09
C GLU A 127 -1.56 16.99 4.73
N LEU A 128 -0.44 17.71 4.63
CA LEU A 128 0.01 18.30 3.35
C LEU A 128 0.31 17.22 2.29
N VAL A 129 0.89 16.09 2.69
CA VAL A 129 1.10 14.95 1.79
C VAL A 129 -0.23 14.39 1.31
N VAL A 130 -1.20 14.18 2.21
CA VAL A 130 -2.54 13.69 1.85
C VAL A 130 -3.25 14.66 0.91
N HIS A 131 -3.20 15.96 1.19
CA HIS A 131 -3.73 16.98 0.27
C HIS A 131 -3.08 16.92 -1.12
N THR A 132 -1.78 16.67 -1.17
CA THR A 132 -1.06 16.50 -2.45
C THR A 132 -1.54 15.26 -3.18
N TRP A 133 -1.73 14.13 -2.50
CA TRP A 133 -2.31 12.92 -3.09
C TRP A 133 -3.71 13.16 -3.65
N VAL A 134 -4.59 13.82 -2.89
CA VAL A 134 -5.95 14.17 -3.33
C VAL A 134 -5.91 15.04 -4.60
N ALA A 135 -5.03 16.07 -4.62
CA ALA A 135 -4.88 16.94 -5.79
C ALA A 135 -4.38 16.17 -7.00
N GLN A 136 -3.39 15.29 -6.84
CA GLN A 136 -2.82 14.50 -7.92
C GLN A 136 -3.81 13.43 -8.44
N PHE A 137 -4.55 12.77 -7.56
CA PHE A 137 -5.58 11.82 -7.95
C PHE A 137 -6.68 12.52 -8.77
N ARG A 138 -7.15 13.69 -8.31
CA ARG A 138 -8.16 14.48 -9.03
C ARG A 138 -7.67 14.94 -10.41
N GLU A 139 -6.45 15.48 -10.48
CA GLU A 139 -5.87 15.97 -11.74
C GLU A 139 -5.71 14.83 -12.74
N LEU A 140 -5.02 13.75 -12.36
CA LEU A 140 -4.74 12.63 -13.26
C LEU A 140 -6.00 11.85 -13.62
N GLY A 141 -6.89 11.61 -12.65
CA GLY A 141 -8.15 10.89 -12.86
C GLY A 141 -9.19 11.66 -13.68
N SER A 142 -9.00 12.98 -13.89
CA SER A 142 -9.86 13.77 -14.78
C SER A 142 -9.48 13.68 -16.26
N LEU A 143 -8.39 12.98 -16.57
CA LEU A 143 -7.93 12.81 -17.96
C LEU A 143 -8.68 11.64 -18.62
N ASP A 144 -9.33 11.88 -19.74
CA ASP A 144 -10.11 10.87 -20.50
C ASP A 144 -9.30 9.62 -20.88
N SER A 145 -7.98 9.75 -20.93
CA SER A 145 -7.06 8.64 -21.26
C SER A 145 -6.69 7.78 -20.06
N ILE A 146 -7.05 8.18 -18.84
CA ILE A 146 -6.66 7.51 -17.57
C ILE A 146 -7.89 6.87 -16.94
N ASN A 147 -7.82 5.56 -16.74
CA ASN A 147 -8.88 4.78 -16.08
C ASN A 147 -8.52 4.34 -14.67
N HIS A 148 -7.25 4.49 -14.26
CA HIS A 148 -6.82 4.16 -12.91
C HIS A 148 -5.63 5.01 -12.46
N VAL A 149 -5.62 5.41 -11.19
CA VAL A 149 -4.52 6.17 -10.56
C VAL A 149 -4.04 5.43 -9.33
N GLN A 150 -2.89 4.78 -9.44
CA GLN A 150 -2.24 4.05 -8.35
C GLN A 150 -1.23 4.95 -7.64
N ILE A 151 -1.48 5.26 -6.37
CA ILE A 151 -0.53 5.94 -5.48
C ILE A 151 0.09 4.90 -4.56
N PHE A 152 1.43 4.82 -4.51
CA PHE A 152 2.13 3.81 -3.71
C PHE A 152 3.50 4.29 -3.22
N GLU A 153 3.90 3.82 -2.04
CA GLU A 153 5.22 4.04 -1.43
C GLU A 153 5.93 2.71 -1.27
N ASN A 154 7.20 2.65 -1.68
CA ASN A 154 8.14 1.59 -1.29
C ASN A 154 9.11 2.17 -0.27
N ARG A 155 9.13 1.63 0.94
CA ARG A 155 10.02 2.05 2.01
C ARG A 155 11.04 0.98 2.36
N GLY A 156 12.31 1.42 2.41
CA GLY A 156 13.45 0.56 2.76
C GLY A 156 13.98 -0.26 1.60
N ALA A 157 15.29 -0.52 1.59
CA ALA A 157 15.98 -1.23 0.53
C ALA A 157 15.43 -2.66 0.29
N MET A 158 14.93 -3.32 1.35
CA MET A 158 14.29 -4.65 1.24
C MET A 158 13.03 -4.66 0.38
N MET A 159 12.38 -3.50 0.21
CA MET A 159 11.21 -3.33 -0.66
C MET A 159 11.56 -2.69 -2.00
N GLY A 160 12.84 -2.64 -2.36
CA GLY A 160 13.29 -2.08 -3.62
C GLY A 160 13.31 -0.55 -3.67
N ALA A 161 13.18 0.13 -2.51
CA ALA A 161 13.36 1.57 -2.47
C ALA A 161 14.84 1.91 -2.75
N SER A 162 15.08 2.62 -3.85
CA SER A 162 16.44 3.02 -4.29
C SER A 162 16.94 4.29 -3.61
N ASN A 163 16.06 5.04 -2.94
CA ASN A 163 16.37 6.30 -2.29
C ASN A 163 15.65 6.38 -0.94
N PRO A 164 16.35 6.67 0.18
CA PRO A 164 15.75 6.78 1.51
C PRO A 164 14.94 8.06 1.73
N HIS A 165 15.14 9.11 0.92
CA HIS A 165 14.34 10.34 0.97
C HIS A 165 12.85 10.03 0.92
N PRO A 166 11.99 10.59 1.80
CA PRO A 166 10.59 10.24 1.89
C PRO A 166 9.84 10.62 0.61
N HIS A 167 9.36 9.63 -0.12
CA HIS A 167 8.66 9.84 -1.39
C HIS A 167 7.72 8.68 -1.70
N CYS A 168 6.75 8.95 -2.55
CA CYS A 168 5.93 7.94 -3.21
C CYS A 168 5.94 8.13 -4.72
N GLN A 169 5.35 7.17 -5.41
CA GLN A 169 5.11 7.24 -6.85
C GLN A 169 3.61 7.23 -7.13
N ILE A 170 3.25 7.82 -8.28
CA ILE A 170 1.93 7.70 -8.88
C ILE A 170 2.11 7.13 -10.27
N TRP A 171 1.38 6.05 -10.55
CA TRP A 171 1.22 5.51 -11.89
C TRP A 171 -0.25 5.64 -12.29
N ALA A 172 -0.49 6.48 -13.28
CA ALA A 172 -1.81 6.69 -13.86
C ALA A 172 -1.87 5.93 -15.20
N THR A 173 -2.76 4.96 -15.32
CA THR A 173 -2.81 3.98 -16.41
C THR A 173 -4.08 4.10 -17.23
N ALA A 174 -3.99 3.73 -18.50
CA ALA A 174 -5.14 3.66 -19.40
C ALA A 174 -5.99 2.41 -19.15
N SER A 175 -5.42 1.35 -18.59
CA SER A 175 -6.15 0.17 -18.13
C SER A 175 -6.36 0.19 -16.61
N ILE A 176 -7.33 -0.57 -16.10
CA ILE A 176 -7.44 -0.88 -14.67
C ILE A 176 -6.50 -2.06 -14.42
N PRO A 177 -5.49 -1.94 -13.51
CA PRO A 177 -4.55 -3.01 -13.24
C PRO A 177 -5.21 -4.27 -12.66
N GLU A 178 -4.51 -5.41 -12.77
CA GLU A 178 -5.03 -6.73 -12.42
C GLU A 178 -5.60 -6.84 -11.00
N GLU A 179 -4.88 -6.34 -9.97
CA GLU A 179 -5.36 -6.48 -8.59
C GLU A 179 -6.61 -5.63 -8.33
N PRO A 180 -6.66 -4.33 -8.68
CA PRO A 180 -7.90 -3.56 -8.62
C PRO A 180 -9.04 -4.14 -9.47
N SER A 181 -8.75 -4.74 -10.63
CA SER A 181 -9.76 -5.41 -11.47
C SER A 181 -10.40 -6.61 -10.76
N LYS A 182 -9.60 -7.46 -10.10
CA LYS A 182 -10.11 -8.59 -9.31
C LYS A 182 -11.03 -8.10 -8.19
N GLU A 183 -10.58 -7.08 -7.44
CA GLU A 183 -11.37 -6.50 -6.36
C GLU A 183 -12.67 -5.87 -6.85
N LEU A 184 -12.62 -5.15 -7.96
CA LEU A 184 -13.81 -4.55 -8.58
C LEU A 184 -14.87 -5.61 -8.91
N VAL A 185 -14.45 -6.71 -9.53
CA VAL A 185 -15.35 -7.83 -9.87
C VAL A 185 -15.98 -8.40 -8.62
N VAL A 186 -15.19 -8.68 -7.58
CA VAL A 186 -15.71 -9.31 -6.35
C VAL A 186 -16.62 -8.38 -5.57
N GLN A 187 -16.24 -7.11 -5.41
CA GLN A 187 -17.06 -6.09 -4.74
C GLN A 187 -18.40 -5.89 -5.46
N ARG A 188 -18.39 -5.88 -6.80
CA ARG A 188 -19.61 -5.80 -7.63
C ARG A 188 -20.53 -7.02 -7.45
N VAL A 189 -19.97 -8.22 -7.43
CA VAL A 189 -20.73 -9.47 -7.18
C VAL A 189 -21.34 -9.44 -5.78
N TYR A 190 -20.56 -9.04 -4.76
CA TYR A 190 -21.04 -8.94 -3.39
C TYR A 190 -22.21 -7.94 -3.28
N ARG A 191 -22.04 -6.74 -3.82
CA ARG A 191 -23.07 -5.70 -3.81
C ARG A 191 -24.36 -6.17 -4.49
N LYS A 192 -24.24 -6.85 -5.62
CA LYS A 192 -25.40 -7.41 -6.33
C LYS A 192 -26.14 -8.47 -5.49
N ALA A 193 -25.42 -9.27 -4.71
CA ALA A 193 -25.99 -10.35 -3.90
C ALA A 193 -26.59 -9.86 -2.58
N HIS A 194 -26.02 -8.82 -1.98
CA HIS A 194 -26.32 -8.38 -0.61
C HIS A 194 -26.89 -6.96 -0.51
N ASP A 195 -26.92 -6.20 -1.61
CA ASP A 195 -27.27 -4.76 -1.65
C ASP A 195 -26.44 -3.91 -0.66
N ARG A 196 -25.23 -4.34 -0.38
CA ARG A 196 -24.30 -3.72 0.58
C ARG A 196 -22.87 -3.72 0.05
N CYS A 197 -22.05 -2.81 0.56
CA CYS A 197 -20.63 -2.78 0.27
C CYS A 197 -19.90 -3.89 1.05
N LEU A 198 -19.04 -4.65 0.37
CA LEU A 198 -18.26 -5.75 0.96
C LEU A 198 -17.38 -5.27 2.11
N LEU A 199 -16.60 -4.20 1.90
CA LEU A 199 -15.68 -3.71 2.93
C LEU A 199 -16.41 -3.00 4.08
N CYS A 200 -17.56 -2.38 3.85
CA CYS A 200 -18.39 -1.88 4.96
C CYS A 200 -18.79 -3.04 5.88
N ASP A 201 -19.32 -4.13 5.32
CA ASP A 201 -19.73 -5.29 6.12
C ASP A 201 -18.54 -5.99 6.79
N TYR A 202 -17.40 -6.06 6.10
CA TYR A 202 -16.18 -6.64 6.65
C TYR A 202 -15.62 -5.81 7.81
N VAL A 203 -15.52 -4.49 7.67
CA VAL A 203 -15.07 -3.57 8.73
C VAL A 203 -16.00 -3.63 9.94
N ASP A 204 -17.31 -3.66 9.71
CA ASP A 204 -18.30 -3.78 10.81
C ASP A 204 -18.13 -5.11 11.56
N LEU A 205 -17.87 -6.22 10.83
CA LEU A 205 -17.61 -7.51 11.45
C LEU A 205 -16.31 -7.49 12.27
N GLU A 206 -15.21 -7.01 11.71
CA GLU A 206 -13.91 -6.96 12.40
C GLU A 206 -13.93 -6.05 13.64
N ARG A 207 -14.69 -4.94 13.58
CA ARG A 207 -14.86 -4.04 14.73
C ARG A 207 -15.73 -4.65 15.83
N ARG A 208 -16.66 -5.54 15.51
CA ARG A 208 -17.43 -6.30 16.53
C ARG A 208 -16.56 -7.39 17.16
N GLU A 209 -15.82 -8.15 16.36
CA GLU A 209 -14.96 -9.23 16.83
C GLU A 209 -13.72 -8.72 17.59
N ARG A 210 -13.18 -7.57 17.21
CA ARG A 210 -12.01 -6.91 17.81
C ARG A 210 -10.70 -7.72 17.78
N VAL A 211 -10.68 -8.87 17.15
CA VAL A 211 -9.54 -9.80 17.19
C VAL A 211 -8.37 -9.30 16.31
N ARG A 212 -8.68 -8.75 15.14
CA ARG A 212 -7.68 -8.36 14.14
C ARG A 212 -7.52 -6.84 13.95
N VAL A 213 -8.33 -6.04 14.62
CA VAL A 213 -8.17 -4.58 14.64
C VAL A 213 -6.89 -4.21 15.40
N VAL A 214 -6.02 -3.41 14.78
CA VAL A 214 -4.76 -2.90 15.35
C VAL A 214 -4.98 -1.55 16.01
N CYS A 215 -5.55 -0.60 15.29
CA CYS A 215 -5.95 0.70 15.79
C CYS A 215 -7.07 1.29 14.93
N GLU A 216 -7.81 2.24 15.48
CA GLU A 216 -8.86 2.97 14.78
C GLU A 216 -8.91 4.43 15.25
N ASN A 217 -9.46 5.29 14.43
CA ASN A 217 -9.86 6.65 14.78
C ASN A 217 -11.25 6.96 14.21
N ASP A 218 -11.65 8.23 14.20
CA ASP A 218 -13.02 8.60 13.78
C ASP A 218 -13.28 8.32 12.30
N GLY A 219 -12.26 8.40 11.43
CA GLY A 219 -12.40 8.21 9.99
C GLY A 219 -11.97 6.82 9.47
N PHE A 220 -11.05 6.12 10.15
CA PHE A 220 -10.40 4.93 9.61
C PHE A 220 -10.21 3.82 10.63
N VAL A 221 -10.13 2.59 10.11
CA VAL A 221 -9.76 1.39 10.86
C VAL A 221 -8.54 0.74 10.20
N ALA A 222 -7.51 0.44 10.98
CA ALA A 222 -6.35 -0.35 10.58
C ALA A 222 -6.44 -1.75 11.21
N LEU A 223 -6.42 -2.79 10.40
CA LEU A 223 -6.59 -4.17 10.84
C LEU A 223 -5.66 -5.11 10.06
N VAL A 224 -5.35 -6.27 10.63
CA VAL A 224 -4.71 -7.37 9.89
C VAL A 224 -5.82 -8.16 9.21
N PRO A 225 -5.92 -8.18 7.87
CA PRO A 225 -7.02 -8.85 7.20
C PRO A 225 -7.05 -10.36 7.50
N PHE A 226 -8.25 -10.94 7.59
CA PHE A 226 -8.44 -12.37 7.89
C PHE A 226 -7.64 -13.28 6.95
N TRP A 227 -7.46 -12.84 5.73
CA TRP A 227 -6.73 -13.52 4.64
C TRP A 227 -5.31 -12.99 4.42
N ALA A 228 -4.74 -12.21 5.35
CA ALA A 228 -3.43 -11.60 5.17
C ALA A 228 -2.37 -12.61 4.71
N VAL A 229 -1.58 -12.24 3.72
CA VAL A 229 -0.48 -13.03 3.15
C VAL A 229 0.85 -12.68 3.82
N TRP A 230 1.14 -11.38 3.94
CA TRP A 230 2.38 -10.90 4.56
C TRP A 230 2.30 -10.97 6.10
N PRO A 231 3.43 -11.18 6.79
CA PRO A 231 3.42 -11.46 8.23
C PRO A 231 2.70 -10.42 9.09
N PHE A 232 2.95 -9.14 8.82
CA PHE A 232 2.34 -8.00 9.52
C PHE A 232 1.55 -7.11 8.56
N GLU A 233 0.94 -7.71 7.56
CA GLU A 233 0.06 -7.03 6.62
C GLU A 233 -1.01 -6.23 7.36
N ILE A 234 -1.24 -4.98 6.92
CA ILE A 234 -2.32 -4.15 7.42
C ILE A 234 -3.17 -3.68 6.25
N LEU A 235 -4.48 -3.75 6.44
CA LEU A 235 -5.49 -3.11 5.64
C LEU A 235 -6.02 -1.90 6.41
N VAL A 236 -6.00 -0.73 5.78
CA VAL A 236 -6.60 0.50 6.31
C VAL A 236 -7.84 0.82 5.50
N CYS A 237 -9.01 0.81 6.12
CA CYS A 237 -10.29 1.10 5.47
C CYS A 237 -10.90 2.38 6.03
N SER A 238 -11.55 3.16 5.17
CA SER A 238 -12.44 4.25 5.64
C SER A 238 -13.65 3.67 6.37
N ARG A 239 -14.10 4.33 7.44
CA ARG A 239 -15.30 3.93 8.19
C ARG A 239 -16.58 4.35 7.46
N ARG A 240 -16.55 5.51 6.82
CA ARG A 240 -17.58 5.93 5.89
C ARG A 240 -17.35 5.28 4.53
N HIS A 241 -18.41 4.87 3.85
CA HIS A 241 -18.30 4.39 2.49
C HIS A 241 -17.85 5.54 1.58
N LEU A 242 -16.65 5.37 1.00
CA LEU A 242 -15.99 6.30 0.09
C LEU A 242 -15.45 5.50 -1.09
N GLY A 243 -15.60 6.01 -2.31
CA GLY A 243 -14.99 5.39 -3.49
C GLY A 243 -13.51 5.76 -3.65
N ASN A 244 -13.14 6.99 -3.33
CA ASN A 244 -11.78 7.50 -3.52
C ASN A 244 -11.48 8.68 -2.60
N MET A 245 -10.24 9.11 -2.58
CA MET A 245 -9.76 10.17 -1.68
C MET A 245 -10.29 11.58 -2.00
N THR A 246 -10.89 11.82 -3.17
CA THR A 246 -11.48 13.15 -3.45
C THR A 246 -12.79 13.40 -2.70
N GLU A 247 -13.36 12.35 -2.11
CA GLU A 247 -14.57 12.41 -1.29
C GLU A 247 -14.25 12.66 0.20
N LEU A 248 -12.97 12.69 0.59
CA LEU A 248 -12.54 12.97 1.96
C LEU A 248 -12.87 14.41 2.36
N GLY A 249 -13.57 14.57 3.47
CA GLY A 249 -13.70 15.85 4.15
C GLY A 249 -12.44 16.21 4.98
N ALA A 250 -12.35 17.44 5.47
CA ALA A 250 -11.18 17.90 6.23
C ALA A 250 -10.86 17.02 7.45
N GLU A 251 -11.87 16.59 8.21
CA GLU A 251 -11.70 15.72 9.37
C GLU A 251 -11.23 14.31 8.96
N GLU A 252 -11.64 13.81 7.79
CA GLU A 252 -11.20 12.52 7.27
C GLU A 252 -9.78 12.58 6.73
N ILE A 253 -9.35 13.70 6.15
CA ILE A 253 -7.95 13.93 5.77
C ILE A 253 -7.06 13.89 7.01
N ARG A 254 -7.46 14.57 8.09
CA ARG A 254 -6.75 14.53 9.37
C ARG A 254 -6.73 13.12 9.97
N SER A 255 -7.85 12.41 9.91
CA SER A 255 -7.97 11.03 10.36
C SER A 255 -7.11 10.06 9.54
N LEU A 256 -7.01 10.25 8.21
CA LEU A 256 -6.12 9.47 7.34
C LEU A 256 -4.65 9.72 7.71
N SER A 257 -4.27 10.99 7.93
CA SER A 257 -2.92 11.35 8.34
C SER A 257 -2.54 10.72 9.69
N ASP A 258 -3.43 10.77 10.68
CA ASP A 258 -3.25 10.13 11.99
C ASP A 258 -3.12 8.61 11.88
N ILE A 259 -4.00 7.94 11.14
CA ILE A 259 -3.95 6.47 11.04
C ILE A 259 -2.69 5.99 10.31
N LEU A 260 -2.23 6.68 9.26
CA LEU A 260 -0.98 6.39 8.56
C LEU A 260 0.23 6.57 9.47
N HIS A 261 0.30 7.67 10.22
CA HIS A 261 1.34 7.90 11.22
C HIS A 261 1.36 6.80 12.30
N ARG A 262 0.19 6.43 12.83
CA ARG A 262 0.07 5.38 13.85
C ARG A 262 0.49 4.01 13.33
N VAL A 263 0.08 3.61 12.13
CA VAL A 263 0.46 2.34 11.51
C VAL A 263 1.98 2.30 11.31
N THR A 264 2.55 3.30 10.66
CA THR A 264 3.99 3.31 10.31
C THR A 264 4.89 3.44 11.55
N SER A 265 4.49 4.22 12.54
CA SER A 265 5.21 4.31 13.82
C SER A 265 5.08 3.03 14.65
N THR A 266 3.93 2.32 14.58
CA THR A 266 3.77 1.00 15.18
C THR A 266 4.73 -0.01 14.55
N TYR A 267 4.83 -0.05 13.23
CA TYR A 267 5.79 -0.90 12.53
C TYR A 267 7.23 -0.69 13.01
N ASN A 268 7.69 0.56 13.13
CA ASN A 268 9.04 0.84 13.62
C ASN A 268 9.28 0.30 15.04
N ARG A 269 8.24 0.26 15.90
CA ARG A 269 8.35 -0.25 17.27
C ARG A 269 8.37 -1.77 17.38
N VAL A 270 7.75 -2.52 16.44
CA VAL A 270 7.65 -3.99 16.50
C VAL A 270 9.03 -4.66 16.62
N PHE A 271 10.02 -4.16 15.87
CA PHE A 271 11.39 -4.69 15.94
C PHE A 271 12.44 -3.62 16.29
N GLY A 272 12.02 -2.41 16.65
CA GLY A 272 12.91 -1.31 17.04
C GLY A 272 13.80 -0.77 15.90
N VAL A 273 13.35 -0.90 14.65
CA VAL A 273 14.10 -0.49 13.44
C VAL A 273 13.18 0.26 12.48
N PRO A 274 13.74 1.08 11.55
CA PRO A 274 12.98 1.58 10.41
C PRO A 274 12.38 0.40 9.64
N PHE A 275 11.06 0.22 9.76
CA PHE A 275 10.38 -0.97 9.25
C PHE A 275 10.13 -0.82 7.75
N PRO A 276 10.59 -1.77 6.90
CA PRO A 276 10.34 -1.74 5.46
C PRO A 276 8.91 -2.18 5.15
N TYR A 277 8.29 -1.54 4.17
CA TYR A 277 6.98 -1.92 3.63
C TYR A 277 6.80 -1.40 2.19
N SER A 278 5.93 -2.03 1.44
CA SER A 278 5.21 -1.39 0.34
C SER A 278 3.80 -1.05 0.81
N MET A 279 3.33 0.15 0.49
CA MET A 279 1.95 0.54 0.74
C MET A 279 1.36 1.18 -0.50
N GLY A 280 0.05 1.09 -0.67
CA GLY A 280 -0.65 1.77 -1.74
C GLY A 280 -2.14 1.88 -1.46
N PHE A 281 -2.78 2.85 -2.13
CA PHE A 281 -4.20 3.07 -2.04
C PHE A 281 -4.92 2.37 -3.19
N HIS A 282 -5.98 1.62 -2.87
CA HIS A 282 -6.95 1.16 -3.83
C HIS A 282 -8.17 2.07 -3.80
N GLN A 283 -8.45 2.64 -4.94
CA GLN A 283 -9.47 3.66 -5.15
C GLN A 283 -10.34 3.28 -6.35
N SER A 284 -11.56 3.80 -6.38
CA SER A 284 -12.46 3.57 -7.52
C SER A 284 -11.76 3.92 -8.85
N PRO A 285 -11.97 3.14 -9.90
CA PRO A 285 -11.51 3.50 -11.23
C PRO A 285 -11.95 4.90 -11.64
N THR A 286 -11.18 5.53 -12.54
CA THR A 286 -11.45 6.87 -13.10
C THR A 286 -11.93 6.79 -14.56
N ASP A 287 -12.60 5.70 -14.90
CA ASP A 287 -13.06 5.32 -16.25
C ASP A 287 -14.39 5.97 -16.68
N ASN A 288 -14.82 7.01 -15.97
CA ASN A 288 -16.08 7.71 -16.16
C ASN A 288 -17.34 6.82 -15.94
N VAL A 289 -17.18 5.72 -15.19
CA VAL A 289 -18.29 4.86 -14.76
C VAL A 289 -18.45 4.97 -13.26
N ASP A 290 -19.71 4.98 -12.78
CA ASP A 290 -19.98 4.92 -11.35
C ASP A 290 -19.64 3.53 -10.79
N HIS A 291 -18.86 3.52 -9.70
CA HIS A 291 -18.48 2.32 -8.97
C HIS A 291 -18.99 2.36 -7.51
N PRO A 292 -20.31 2.31 -7.29
CA PRO A 292 -20.89 2.40 -5.95
C PRO A 292 -20.59 1.17 -5.09
N GLU A 293 -20.07 0.09 -5.67
CA GLU A 293 -19.54 -1.07 -4.98
C GLU A 293 -18.17 -0.83 -4.36
N TRP A 294 -17.37 0.10 -4.90
CA TRP A 294 -16.00 0.31 -4.50
C TRP A 294 -15.90 0.98 -3.12
N HIS A 295 -14.89 0.58 -2.36
CA HIS A 295 -14.61 1.17 -1.06
C HIS A 295 -13.13 1.55 -0.95
N PHE A 296 -12.86 2.81 -0.66
CA PHE A 296 -11.50 3.34 -0.48
C PHE A 296 -10.76 2.66 0.66
N HIS A 297 -9.60 2.09 0.37
CA HIS A 297 -8.74 1.42 1.34
C HIS A 297 -7.27 1.50 0.95
N ALA A 298 -6.37 1.18 1.88
CA ALA A 298 -4.95 1.09 1.64
C ALA A 298 -4.40 -0.24 2.16
N HIS A 299 -3.46 -0.80 1.41
CA HIS A 299 -2.71 -2.00 1.77
C HIS A 299 -1.31 -1.64 2.26
N PHE A 300 -0.83 -2.36 3.27
CA PHE A 300 0.55 -2.35 3.71
C PHE A 300 1.09 -3.78 3.67
N TYR A 301 2.16 -3.98 2.91
CA TYR A 301 2.82 -5.28 2.68
C TYR A 301 4.26 -5.25 3.21
N PRO A 302 4.48 -5.49 4.51
CA PRO A 302 5.81 -5.54 5.09
C PRO A 302 6.45 -6.91 4.93
N PRO A 303 7.77 -7.00 4.62
CA PRO A 303 8.43 -8.27 4.37
C PRO A 303 8.94 -8.96 5.63
N LEU A 304 9.11 -8.25 6.75
CA LEU A 304 9.72 -8.81 7.96
C LEU A 304 8.85 -9.88 8.61
N LEU A 305 9.44 -11.03 8.94
CA LEU A 305 8.72 -12.21 9.41
C LEU A 305 8.80 -12.42 10.93
N ARG A 306 10.00 -12.48 11.49
CA ARG A 306 10.21 -12.86 12.91
C ARG A 306 11.13 -11.90 13.66
N SER A 307 11.93 -11.15 12.94
CA SER A 307 12.88 -10.17 13.46
C SER A 307 13.15 -9.10 12.43
N ALA A 308 13.90 -8.06 12.81
CA ALA A 308 14.37 -7.01 11.91
C ALA A 308 15.18 -7.50 10.70
N THR A 309 15.69 -8.73 10.74
CA THR A 309 16.65 -9.27 9.78
C THR A 309 16.12 -10.45 8.96
N ILE A 310 14.94 -10.98 9.30
CA ILE A 310 14.36 -12.14 8.62
C ILE A 310 13.16 -11.71 7.81
N ARG A 311 13.25 -11.84 6.49
CA ARG A 311 12.17 -11.50 5.56
C ARG A 311 11.44 -12.72 5.03
N LYS A 312 10.16 -12.52 4.69
CA LYS A 312 9.37 -13.45 3.90
C LYS A 312 9.75 -13.32 2.43
N PHE A 313 9.85 -14.46 1.78
CA PHE A 313 9.94 -14.56 0.34
C PHE A 313 8.69 -15.25 -0.20
N MET A 314 8.20 -14.82 -1.34
CA MET A 314 7.19 -15.51 -2.13
C MET A 314 7.92 -16.42 -3.12
N VAL A 315 8.12 -17.70 -2.76
CA VAL A 315 8.91 -18.66 -3.54
C VAL A 315 8.31 -20.07 -3.48
N GLY A 316 8.75 -20.94 -4.37
CA GLY A 316 8.37 -22.36 -4.37
C GLY A 316 6.87 -22.56 -4.45
N PHE A 317 6.28 -23.17 -3.40
CA PHE A 317 4.85 -23.47 -3.37
C PHE A 317 3.98 -22.20 -3.54
N GLU A 318 4.42 -21.06 -3.01
CA GLU A 318 3.66 -19.82 -3.09
C GLU A 318 3.57 -19.24 -4.51
N MET A 319 4.63 -19.44 -5.32
CA MET A 319 4.63 -19.05 -6.73
C MET A 319 3.94 -20.07 -7.64
N LEU A 320 3.99 -21.36 -7.26
CA LEU A 320 3.50 -22.48 -8.10
C LEU A 320 2.11 -22.97 -7.69
N GLY A 321 1.65 -22.62 -6.51
CA GLY A 321 0.41 -23.10 -5.94
C GLY A 321 -0.42 -21.98 -5.30
N THR A 322 -0.22 -21.73 -4.03
CA THR A 322 -1.07 -20.80 -3.26
C THR A 322 -0.22 -20.02 -2.26
N PRO A 323 -0.46 -18.71 -2.07
CA PRO A 323 0.20 -17.93 -1.02
C PRO A 323 0.06 -18.62 0.34
N GLN A 324 1.16 -18.61 1.13
CA GLN A 324 1.22 -19.30 2.42
C GLN A 324 1.78 -18.37 3.50
N ARG A 325 1.28 -18.50 4.73
CA ARG A 325 1.81 -17.83 5.90
C ARG A 325 1.91 -18.74 7.12
N ASP A 326 2.86 -18.43 8.01
CA ASP A 326 3.08 -19.15 9.25
C ASP A 326 2.44 -18.43 10.46
N ILE A 327 2.62 -17.12 10.58
CA ILE A 327 2.04 -16.30 11.63
C ILE A 327 0.57 -16.03 11.30
N THR A 328 -0.35 -16.38 12.19
CA THR A 328 -1.78 -16.10 11.95
C THR A 328 -2.07 -14.59 12.00
N PRO A 329 -3.10 -14.10 11.30
CA PRO A 329 -3.55 -12.71 11.38
C PRO A 329 -3.84 -12.26 12.82
N GLU A 330 -4.37 -13.12 13.65
CA GLU A 330 -4.70 -12.84 15.05
C GLU A 330 -3.44 -12.55 15.88
N ILE A 331 -2.40 -13.41 15.77
CA ILE A 331 -1.11 -13.21 16.43
C ILE A 331 -0.39 -11.97 15.91
N ALA A 332 -0.44 -11.73 14.61
CA ALA A 332 0.14 -10.52 14.02
C ALA A 332 -0.54 -9.25 14.56
N ALA A 333 -1.87 -9.24 14.63
CA ALA A 333 -2.62 -8.11 15.17
C ALA A 333 -2.36 -7.89 16.66
N GLU A 334 -2.27 -8.96 17.45
CA GLU A 334 -1.92 -8.87 18.88
C GLU A 334 -0.55 -8.20 19.07
N ARG A 335 0.49 -8.67 18.37
CA ARG A 335 1.84 -8.06 18.43
C ARG A 335 1.85 -6.59 17.97
N LEU A 336 1.10 -6.25 16.95
CA LEU A 336 0.97 -4.87 16.49
C LEU A 336 0.27 -4.00 17.55
N ARG A 337 -0.81 -4.49 18.20
CA ARG A 337 -1.52 -3.76 19.28
C ARG A 337 -0.62 -3.48 20.48
N GLU A 338 0.23 -4.44 20.89
CA GLU A 338 1.19 -4.26 21.99
C GLU A 338 2.07 -3.00 21.77
N HIS A 339 2.33 -2.64 20.51
CA HIS A 339 3.16 -1.51 20.12
C HIS A 339 2.37 -0.28 19.67
N ALA A 340 1.04 -0.41 19.42
CA ALA A 340 0.21 0.69 18.94
C ALA A 340 -0.11 1.75 20.02
N GLY A 341 -0.13 1.37 21.30
CA GLY A 341 -0.53 2.21 22.42
C GLY A 341 0.61 2.85 23.22
N SER A 342 1.86 2.57 22.92
CA SER A 342 3.01 3.12 23.66
C SER A 342 3.21 4.60 23.33
N LYS A 343 2.56 5.50 24.09
CA LYS A 343 3.01 6.90 24.17
C LYS A 343 4.40 6.90 24.79
N ARG A 344 5.40 7.44 24.11
CA ARG A 344 6.59 7.99 24.76
C ARG A 344 6.30 9.39 25.27
#